data_819df58136375f63be8cb837f6845291
#
_entry.id   819df58136375f63be8cb837f6845291
#
_cell.length_a   1.000
_cell.length_b   1.000
_cell.length_c   1.000
_cell.angle_alpha   90.00
_cell.angle_beta   90.00
_cell.angle_gamma   90.00
#
_symmetry.space_group_name_H-M   'P 1'
#
loop_
_entity.id
_entity.type
_entity.pdbx_description
1 polymer ?
#
loop_
_entity_poly.entity_id
_entity_poly.type
_entity_poly.pdbx_seq_one_letter_code
_entity_poly.pdbx_strand_id
1 'polypeptide(L)'
;MVRAWGDPAAKDAGLLVPLTGGKLPGAGRWHAVDVTARGSGFVVRIDGKVVQSVRDFRFPAGRVGLLGTGVEFRSIQLRPLDMGCLFNGQDLTGWRVVAPAAAKEPAAWSVKDGAIHVEKGPGQLETTTSHANFVLQADVRVNSPDAKRHPNSGMFFRGDRGIFWSGYESQIRNEHAAGDAAKPVDFGTGGIYHSQAARRIVARDNEWFTKTIVAAGRTISVWVDGVPVTSWTDTRPVGLDVRAGQARLLRGTISLQAHDPTTNLDFRNVCIGELP
;
A
#
# COMPACT_ATOMS: atom_id res chain seq x y z
N MET A 1 -6.00 -22.92 -15.88
CA MET A 1 -5.42 -23.60 -14.72
C MET A 1 -4.96 -22.52 -13.76
N VAL A 2 -5.48 -22.50 -12.53
CA VAL A 2 -5.04 -21.56 -11.48
C VAL A 2 -4.15 -22.32 -10.52
N ARG A 3 -2.99 -21.77 -10.24
CA ARG A 3 -2.02 -22.37 -9.34
C ARG A 3 -1.82 -21.47 -8.12
N ALA A 4 -2.13 -21.94 -6.93
CA ALA A 4 -1.76 -21.29 -5.69
C ALA A 4 -0.41 -21.88 -5.22
N TRP A 5 0.53 -21.01 -4.85
CA TRP A 5 1.87 -21.41 -4.38
C TRP A 5 2.00 -21.04 -2.91
N GLY A 6 2.39 -22.01 -2.10
CA GLY A 6 2.87 -21.77 -0.75
C GLY A 6 4.37 -21.41 -0.73
N ASP A 7 5.09 -21.87 0.29
CA ASP A 7 6.52 -21.66 0.45
C ASP A 7 7.31 -22.10 -0.81
N PRO A 8 8.15 -21.24 -1.41
CA PRO A 8 8.99 -21.61 -2.55
C PRO A 8 9.98 -22.74 -2.27
N ALA A 9 10.24 -23.08 -1.01
CA ALA A 9 11.07 -24.23 -0.61
C ALA A 9 10.31 -25.57 -0.65
N ALA A 10 8.99 -25.58 -0.72
CA ALA A 10 8.19 -26.79 -0.80
C ALA A 10 8.04 -27.25 -2.25
N LYS A 11 8.59 -28.40 -2.58
CA LYS A 11 8.62 -28.98 -3.95
C LYS A 11 7.24 -29.19 -4.59
N ASP A 12 6.14 -29.20 -3.80
CA ASP A 12 4.76 -29.47 -4.24
C ASP A 12 3.72 -28.50 -3.68
N ALA A 13 4.12 -27.27 -3.35
CA ALA A 13 3.26 -26.27 -2.71
C ALA A 13 2.36 -25.54 -3.68
N GLY A 14 1.54 -26.25 -4.42
CA GLY A 14 0.56 -25.62 -5.30
C GLY A 14 -0.73 -26.40 -5.44
N LEU A 15 -1.86 -25.71 -5.36
CA LEU A 15 -3.14 -26.28 -5.69
C LEU A 15 -3.37 -26.19 -7.20
N LEU A 16 -3.41 -27.33 -7.87
CA LEU A 16 -3.89 -27.43 -9.26
C LEU A 16 -5.34 -27.87 -9.21
N VAL A 17 -6.27 -26.96 -9.48
CA VAL A 17 -7.68 -27.30 -9.59
C VAL A 17 -8.10 -27.21 -11.05
N PRO A 18 -8.67 -28.27 -11.63
CA PRO A 18 -9.24 -28.20 -12.96
C PRO A 18 -10.32 -27.11 -13.02
N LEU A 19 -10.47 -26.45 -14.17
CA LEU A 19 -11.59 -25.57 -14.39
C LEU A 19 -12.90 -26.37 -14.29
N THR A 20 -13.79 -25.95 -13.41
CA THR A 20 -15.05 -26.64 -13.16
C THR A 20 -16.22 -26.05 -13.95
N GLY A 21 -16.03 -24.90 -14.58
CA GLY A 21 -17.09 -24.16 -15.28
C GLY A 21 -16.67 -23.65 -16.65
N GLY A 22 -17.23 -24.23 -17.68
CA GLY A 22 -17.29 -23.64 -18.99
C GLY A 22 -16.06 -23.82 -19.89
N LYS A 23 -16.25 -23.49 -21.15
CA LYS A 23 -15.21 -23.45 -22.18
C LYS A 23 -14.32 -22.24 -21.95
N LEU A 24 -13.01 -22.42 -21.98
CA LEU A 24 -12.05 -21.31 -21.95
C LEU A 24 -12.35 -20.34 -23.13
N PRO A 25 -12.20 -19.04 -22.91
CA PRO A 25 -12.34 -18.07 -23.98
C PRO A 25 -11.30 -18.29 -25.07
N GLY A 26 -11.65 -17.95 -26.31
CA GLY A 26 -10.77 -18.12 -27.46
C GLY A 26 -9.54 -17.22 -27.41
N ALA A 27 -8.46 -17.67 -28.05
CA ALA A 27 -7.23 -16.89 -28.18
C ALA A 27 -7.42 -15.65 -29.09
N GLY A 28 -6.46 -14.71 -29.05
CA GLY A 28 -6.38 -13.57 -29.97
C GLY A 28 -7.16 -12.33 -29.52
N ARG A 29 -7.72 -12.31 -28.32
CA ARG A 29 -8.36 -11.13 -27.73
C ARG A 29 -8.07 -11.01 -26.25
N TRP A 30 -8.26 -9.82 -25.71
CA TRP A 30 -8.13 -9.56 -24.26
C TRP A 30 -9.36 -10.09 -23.50
N HIS A 31 -9.11 -10.69 -22.37
CA HIS A 31 -10.11 -11.16 -21.42
C HIS A 31 -9.86 -10.55 -20.05
N ALA A 32 -10.94 -10.16 -19.36
CA ALA A 32 -10.87 -9.74 -17.97
C ALA A 32 -10.81 -10.98 -17.06
N VAL A 33 -9.79 -11.09 -16.24
CA VAL A 33 -9.66 -12.16 -15.24
C VAL A 33 -9.73 -11.53 -13.86
N ASP A 34 -10.74 -11.94 -13.08
CA ASP A 34 -10.92 -11.55 -11.69
C ASP A 34 -10.67 -12.78 -10.79
N VAL A 35 -9.82 -12.63 -9.79
CA VAL A 35 -9.55 -13.65 -8.77
C VAL A 35 -9.89 -13.08 -7.42
N THR A 36 -10.99 -13.53 -6.84
CA THR A 36 -11.39 -13.18 -5.47
C THR A 36 -10.87 -14.24 -4.51
N ALA A 37 -10.03 -13.84 -3.55
CA ALA A 37 -9.59 -14.67 -2.44
C ALA A 37 -10.17 -14.11 -1.13
N ARG A 38 -10.93 -14.94 -0.39
CA ARG A 38 -11.52 -14.57 0.90
C ARG A 38 -11.40 -15.76 1.86
N GLY A 39 -10.55 -15.61 2.88
CA GLY A 39 -10.20 -16.73 3.76
C GLY A 39 -9.68 -17.91 2.94
N SER A 40 -10.31 -19.07 3.10
CA SER A 40 -9.97 -20.28 2.33
C SER A 40 -10.64 -20.38 0.96
N GLY A 41 -11.51 -19.43 0.60
CA GLY A 41 -12.28 -19.46 -0.63
C GLY A 41 -11.60 -18.70 -1.76
N PHE A 42 -11.56 -19.32 -2.95
CA PHE A 42 -11.07 -18.70 -4.18
C PHE A 42 -12.14 -18.79 -5.24
N VAL A 43 -12.47 -17.69 -5.87
CA VAL A 43 -13.40 -17.62 -7.01
C VAL A 43 -12.68 -16.95 -8.18
N VAL A 44 -12.64 -17.63 -9.32
CA VAL A 44 -12.08 -17.11 -10.55
C VAL A 44 -13.21 -16.80 -11.52
N ARG A 45 -13.19 -15.60 -12.06
CA ARG A 45 -14.09 -15.17 -13.14
C ARG A 45 -13.28 -14.81 -14.38
N ILE A 46 -13.83 -15.13 -15.53
CA ILE A 46 -13.33 -14.66 -16.83
C ILE A 46 -14.50 -13.97 -17.53
N ASP A 47 -14.31 -12.71 -17.93
CA ASP A 47 -15.34 -11.86 -18.52
C ASP A 47 -16.65 -11.86 -17.69
N GLY A 48 -16.49 -11.77 -16.36
CA GLY A 48 -17.58 -11.76 -15.39
C GLY A 48 -18.20 -13.13 -15.06
N LYS A 49 -17.92 -14.18 -15.83
CA LYS A 49 -18.46 -15.54 -15.61
C LYS A 49 -17.55 -16.33 -14.65
N VAL A 50 -18.15 -16.97 -13.64
CA VAL A 50 -17.41 -17.88 -12.74
C VAL A 50 -16.96 -19.09 -13.54
N VAL A 51 -15.64 -19.30 -13.58
CA VAL A 51 -15.02 -20.47 -14.24
C VAL A 51 -14.43 -21.44 -13.22
N GLN A 52 -14.22 -20.98 -11.99
CA GLN A 52 -13.71 -21.82 -10.92
C GLN A 52 -14.15 -21.27 -9.55
N SER A 53 -14.48 -22.18 -8.65
CA SER A 53 -14.69 -21.89 -7.23
C SER A 53 -14.10 -23.04 -6.42
N VAL A 54 -13.22 -22.73 -5.47
CA VAL A 54 -12.51 -23.73 -4.70
C VAL A 54 -12.29 -23.27 -3.27
N ARG A 55 -12.21 -24.18 -2.33
CA ARG A 55 -11.75 -23.92 -0.96
C ARG A 55 -10.47 -24.70 -0.68
N ASP A 56 -9.50 -23.99 -0.11
CA ASP A 56 -8.24 -24.58 0.34
C ASP A 56 -7.80 -23.93 1.66
N PHE A 57 -7.73 -24.71 2.70
CA PHE A 57 -7.38 -24.25 4.04
C PHE A 57 -5.87 -24.32 4.33
N ARG A 58 -5.08 -24.86 3.41
CA ARG A 58 -3.63 -25.07 3.61
C ARG A 58 -2.83 -23.77 3.52
N PHE A 59 -3.33 -22.79 2.76
CA PHE A 59 -2.62 -21.55 2.47
C PHE A 59 -3.47 -20.32 2.79
N PRO A 60 -3.41 -19.81 4.04
CA PRO A 60 -4.19 -18.62 4.44
C PRO A 60 -3.67 -17.32 3.83
N ALA A 61 -2.41 -17.32 3.38
CA ALA A 61 -1.77 -16.17 2.75
C ALA A 61 -0.73 -16.66 1.72
N GLY A 62 -0.41 -15.81 0.73
CA GLY A 62 0.58 -16.15 -0.28
C GLY A 62 0.82 -15.03 -1.28
N ARG A 63 1.65 -15.31 -2.26
CA ARG A 63 1.95 -14.40 -3.36
C ARG A 63 1.04 -14.67 -4.55
N VAL A 64 0.72 -13.63 -5.31
CA VAL A 64 0.07 -13.77 -6.61
C VAL A 64 1.16 -13.90 -7.68
N GLY A 65 1.11 -14.99 -8.44
CA GLY A 65 1.97 -15.23 -9.58
C GLY A 65 1.17 -15.33 -10.87
N LEU A 66 1.72 -14.81 -11.96
CA LEU A 66 1.19 -14.96 -13.30
C LEU A 66 2.08 -15.93 -14.07
N LEU A 67 1.51 -16.98 -14.60
CA LEU A 67 2.23 -18.01 -15.35
C LEU A 67 1.49 -18.30 -16.66
N GLY A 68 2.24 -18.32 -17.76
CA GLY A 68 1.68 -18.66 -19.06
C GLY A 68 2.72 -18.70 -20.15
N THR A 69 2.45 -19.47 -21.21
CA THR A 69 3.22 -19.47 -22.45
C THR A 69 2.32 -18.96 -23.56
N GLY A 70 2.80 -17.97 -24.34
CA GLY A 70 2.00 -17.33 -25.39
C GLY A 70 0.81 -16.51 -24.87
N VAL A 71 0.93 -15.97 -23.65
CA VAL A 71 -0.11 -15.16 -22.99
C VAL A 71 0.52 -13.84 -22.57
N GLU A 72 -0.17 -12.75 -22.81
CA GLU A 72 0.18 -11.41 -22.35
C GLU A 72 -0.72 -10.99 -21.21
N PHE A 73 -0.19 -10.23 -20.26
CA PHE A 73 -0.90 -9.68 -19.11
C PHE A 73 -0.79 -8.15 -19.11
N ARG A 74 -1.91 -7.46 -18.85
CA ARG A 74 -1.95 -6.01 -18.69
C ARG A 74 -2.92 -5.58 -17.59
N SER A 75 -2.81 -4.34 -17.12
CA SER A 75 -3.72 -3.74 -16.15
C SER A 75 -3.94 -4.60 -14.90
N ILE A 76 -2.81 -5.07 -14.31
CA ILE A 76 -2.83 -5.91 -13.10
C ILE A 76 -3.10 -5.01 -11.91
N GLN A 77 -4.25 -5.19 -11.25
CA GLN A 77 -4.70 -4.36 -10.12
C GLN A 77 -4.98 -5.22 -8.89
N LEU A 78 -4.74 -4.67 -7.71
CA LEU A 78 -5.12 -5.24 -6.42
C LEU A 78 -6.32 -4.45 -5.85
N ARG A 79 -7.36 -5.18 -5.46
CA ARG A 79 -8.51 -4.64 -4.73
C ARG A 79 -8.63 -5.32 -3.37
N PRO A 80 -8.25 -4.67 -2.27
CA PRO A 80 -8.47 -5.20 -0.92
C PRO A 80 -9.97 -5.38 -0.62
N LEU A 81 -10.30 -6.40 0.16
CA LEU A 81 -11.66 -6.71 0.61
C LEU A 81 -11.73 -6.63 2.13
N ASP A 82 -12.94 -6.40 2.65
CA ASP A 82 -13.25 -6.47 4.09
C ASP A 82 -12.37 -5.55 4.97
N MET A 83 -12.11 -4.34 4.50
CA MET A 83 -11.33 -3.34 5.23
C MET A 83 -12.23 -2.50 6.15
N GLY A 84 -11.79 -2.31 7.39
CA GLY A 84 -12.35 -1.32 8.30
C GLY A 84 -11.68 0.05 8.10
N CYS A 85 -12.45 1.15 8.12
CA CYS A 85 -11.88 2.47 7.95
C CYS A 85 -11.35 3.04 9.28
N LEU A 86 -10.12 3.53 9.26
CA LEU A 86 -9.47 4.24 10.37
C LEU A 86 -9.91 5.69 10.47
N PHE A 87 -10.42 6.26 9.37
CA PHE A 87 -10.97 7.60 9.30
C PHE A 87 -12.46 7.54 9.00
N ASN A 88 -13.27 8.23 9.81
CA ASN A 88 -14.73 8.19 9.74
C ASN A 88 -15.33 9.19 8.71
N GLY A 89 -14.50 10.02 8.08
CA GLY A 89 -14.92 11.04 7.13
C GLY A 89 -15.47 12.34 7.75
N GLN A 90 -15.52 12.44 9.10
CA GLN A 90 -16.16 13.55 9.79
C GLN A 90 -15.23 14.31 10.73
N ASP A 91 -14.42 13.59 11.51
CA ASP A 91 -13.51 14.16 12.49
C ASP A 91 -12.27 13.28 12.68
N LEU A 92 -11.35 13.72 13.54
CA LEU A 92 -10.10 13.02 13.85
C LEU A 92 -10.24 12.02 15.02
N THR A 93 -11.43 11.57 15.33
CA THR A 93 -11.64 10.50 16.32
C THR A 93 -10.86 9.25 15.90
N GLY A 94 -10.09 8.66 16.82
CA GLY A 94 -9.20 7.54 16.54
C GLY A 94 -7.78 7.96 16.08
N TRP A 95 -7.54 9.27 16.00
CA TRP A 95 -6.24 9.83 15.63
C TRP A 95 -5.69 10.76 16.72
N ARG A 96 -4.36 10.95 16.72
CA ARG A 96 -3.63 11.84 17.63
C ARG A 96 -2.57 12.62 16.86
N VAL A 97 -2.51 13.92 17.09
CA VAL A 97 -1.44 14.78 16.56
C VAL A 97 -0.18 14.57 17.40
N VAL A 98 0.95 14.35 16.72
CA VAL A 98 2.30 14.31 17.32
C VAL A 98 3.16 15.29 16.56
N ALA A 99 3.77 16.22 17.27
CA ALA A 99 4.68 17.22 16.74
C ALA A 99 6.01 17.19 17.48
N PRO A 100 7.14 17.48 16.82
CA PRO A 100 8.39 17.64 17.53
C PRO A 100 8.31 18.85 18.48
N ALA A 101 8.87 18.71 19.68
CA ALA A 101 8.82 19.76 20.70
C ALA A 101 9.45 21.10 20.25
N ALA A 102 10.37 21.05 19.29
CA ALA A 102 11.06 22.22 18.73
C ALA A 102 10.37 22.82 17.49
N ALA A 103 9.19 22.32 17.08
CA ALA A 103 8.49 22.84 15.91
C ALA A 103 8.01 24.27 16.17
N LYS A 104 8.54 25.25 15.42
CA LYS A 104 8.11 26.66 15.50
C LYS A 104 6.70 26.83 14.89
N GLU A 105 6.43 26.14 13.82
CA GLU A 105 5.13 26.11 13.14
C GLU A 105 4.72 24.64 12.98
N PRO A 106 3.94 24.08 13.91
CA PRO A 106 3.50 22.70 13.80
C PRO A 106 2.52 22.54 12.65
N ALA A 107 2.42 21.31 12.15
CA ALA A 107 1.44 20.96 11.12
C ALA A 107 0.01 21.28 11.57
N ALA A 108 -0.77 21.87 10.67
CA ALA A 108 -2.19 22.12 10.87
C ALA A 108 -3.01 20.96 10.29
N TRP A 109 -3.70 20.24 11.16
CA TRP A 109 -4.58 19.13 10.79
C TRP A 109 -6.04 19.54 10.94
N SER A 110 -6.85 19.24 9.94
CA SER A 110 -8.29 19.52 9.93
C SER A 110 -9.02 18.46 9.09
N VAL A 111 -10.34 18.49 9.14
CA VAL A 111 -11.19 17.72 8.22
C VAL A 111 -11.90 18.70 7.30
N LYS A 112 -11.76 18.51 6.00
CA LYS A 112 -12.39 19.32 4.94
C LYS A 112 -12.98 18.39 3.89
N ASP A 113 -14.22 18.58 3.53
CA ASP A 113 -14.93 17.82 2.47
C ASP A 113 -14.79 16.29 2.59
N GLY A 114 -14.88 15.76 3.81
CA GLY A 114 -14.75 14.33 4.08
C GLY A 114 -13.33 13.77 3.95
N ALA A 115 -12.31 14.63 3.94
CA ALA A 115 -10.90 14.25 3.93
C ALA A 115 -10.13 14.87 5.10
N ILE A 116 -9.14 14.16 5.61
CA ILE A 116 -8.11 14.71 6.48
C ILE A 116 -7.27 15.64 5.62
N HIS A 117 -7.20 16.89 6.00
CA HIS A 117 -6.37 17.91 5.37
C HIS A 117 -5.20 18.28 6.26
N VAL A 118 -4.01 18.38 5.68
CA VAL A 118 -2.81 18.83 6.38
C VAL A 118 -2.11 19.93 5.61
N GLU A 119 -1.73 20.97 6.32
CA GLU A 119 -0.89 22.05 5.83
C GLU A 119 0.28 22.25 6.78
N LYS A 120 1.43 22.66 6.20
CA LYS A 120 2.67 22.92 6.91
C LYS A 120 3.24 21.66 7.59
N GLY A 121 4.31 21.85 8.34
CA GLY A 121 5.03 20.82 9.09
C GLY A 121 6.25 21.41 9.75
N PRO A 122 6.97 20.62 10.54
CA PRO A 122 6.83 19.18 10.68
C PRO A 122 5.72 18.74 11.66
N GLY A 123 5.21 17.52 11.45
CA GLY A 123 4.20 16.89 12.32
C GLY A 123 3.78 15.53 11.80
N GLN A 124 3.03 14.81 12.59
CA GLN A 124 2.34 13.60 12.16
C GLN A 124 0.98 13.46 12.83
N LEU A 125 0.07 12.80 12.15
CA LEU A 125 -1.22 12.37 12.67
C LEU A 125 -1.17 10.85 12.79
N GLU A 126 -1.17 10.31 14.00
CA GLU A 126 -1.05 8.87 14.24
C GLU A 126 -2.35 8.23 14.74
N THR A 127 -2.56 6.97 14.41
CA THR A 127 -3.71 6.18 14.92
C THR A 127 -3.56 5.89 16.41
N THR A 128 -4.68 5.81 17.11
CA THR A 128 -4.74 5.32 18.50
C THR A 128 -4.66 3.80 18.58
N THR A 129 -4.83 3.09 17.46
CA THR A 129 -4.67 1.64 17.32
C THR A 129 -3.29 1.27 16.77
N SER A 130 -2.92 -0.01 16.88
CA SER A 130 -1.63 -0.53 16.40
C SER A 130 -1.83 -1.77 15.55
N HIS A 131 -1.01 -1.92 14.51
CA HIS A 131 -1.14 -2.94 13.48
C HIS A 131 0.24 -3.57 13.16
N ALA A 132 0.27 -4.88 12.88
CA ALA A 132 1.51 -5.60 12.56
C ALA A 132 1.55 -6.05 11.08
N ASN A 133 0.64 -6.96 10.72
CA ASN A 133 0.46 -7.41 9.35
C ASN A 133 -0.89 -6.89 8.85
N PHE A 134 -0.89 -6.23 7.70
CA PHE A 134 -2.10 -5.55 7.23
C PHE A 134 -2.05 -5.25 5.74
N VAL A 135 -3.22 -4.97 5.20
CA VAL A 135 -3.40 -4.18 3.99
C VAL A 135 -3.94 -2.81 4.41
N LEU A 136 -3.22 -1.75 4.13
CA LEU A 136 -3.62 -0.36 4.37
C LEU A 136 -3.89 0.31 3.03
N GLN A 137 -5.02 0.99 2.90
CA GLN A 137 -5.35 1.74 1.70
C GLN A 137 -5.80 3.15 2.07
N ALA A 138 -5.38 4.13 1.29
CA ALA A 138 -5.83 5.50 1.40
C ALA A 138 -5.91 6.14 0.01
N ASP A 139 -6.90 6.98 -0.22
CA ASP A 139 -6.85 7.95 -1.30
C ASP A 139 -6.08 9.17 -0.81
N VAL A 140 -5.15 9.64 -1.63
CA VAL A 140 -4.24 10.75 -1.33
C VAL A 140 -4.31 11.76 -2.45
N ARG A 141 -4.26 13.04 -2.11
CA ARG A 141 -4.05 14.13 -3.06
C ARG A 141 -2.95 15.05 -2.54
N VAL A 142 -1.93 15.24 -3.35
CA VAL A 142 -0.85 16.20 -3.09
C VAL A 142 -1.25 17.52 -3.72
N ASN A 143 -1.46 18.54 -2.90
CA ASN A 143 -1.90 19.87 -3.37
C ASN A 143 -0.68 20.71 -3.71
N SER A 144 -0.18 20.56 -4.92
CA SER A 144 0.95 21.36 -5.40
C SER A 144 0.50 22.74 -5.88
N PRO A 145 1.18 23.81 -5.45
CA PRO A 145 0.85 25.16 -5.89
C PRO A 145 1.26 25.44 -7.34
N ASP A 146 2.21 24.67 -7.88
CA ASP A 146 2.70 24.80 -9.26
C ASP A 146 3.41 23.51 -9.72
N ALA A 147 3.73 23.41 -10.99
CA ALA A 147 4.33 22.22 -11.61
C ALA A 147 5.81 21.96 -11.21
N LYS A 148 6.42 22.80 -10.39
CA LYS A 148 7.84 22.66 -9.97
C LYS A 148 7.96 22.29 -8.50
N ARG A 149 6.91 22.43 -7.72
CA ARG A 149 6.89 22.11 -6.29
C ARG A 149 6.12 20.82 -6.08
N HIS A 150 6.78 19.86 -5.52
CA HIS A 150 6.21 18.56 -5.20
C HIS A 150 6.21 18.40 -3.69
N PRO A 151 5.11 18.79 -2.96
CA PRO A 151 5.04 18.66 -1.52
C PRO A 151 5.40 17.25 -1.07
N ASN A 152 6.23 17.17 -0.02
CA ASN A 152 6.70 15.92 0.53
C ASN A 152 5.82 15.46 1.69
N SER A 153 5.59 14.15 1.77
CA SER A 153 4.85 13.49 2.84
C SER A 153 5.17 12.00 2.84
N GLY A 154 4.60 11.26 3.79
CA GLY A 154 4.72 9.82 3.89
C GLY A 154 3.59 9.20 4.71
N MET A 155 3.44 7.90 4.57
CA MET A 155 2.62 7.09 5.45
C MET A 155 3.55 6.18 6.25
N PHE A 156 3.63 6.43 7.57
CA PHE A 156 4.40 5.59 8.48
C PHE A 156 3.57 4.43 8.98
N PHE A 157 4.24 3.32 9.28
CA PHE A 157 3.60 2.14 9.85
C PHE A 157 4.55 1.34 10.73
N ARG A 158 3.98 0.57 11.65
CA ARG A 158 4.70 -0.09 12.73
C ARG A 158 5.51 0.90 13.57
N GLY A 159 5.01 2.13 13.75
CA GLY A 159 5.66 3.17 14.54
C GLY A 159 5.44 3.00 16.04
N ASP A 160 6.33 3.56 16.85
CA ASP A 160 6.14 3.69 18.28
C ASP A 160 5.20 4.83 18.59
N ARG A 161 4.24 4.57 19.50
CA ARG A 161 3.24 5.55 19.89
C ARG A 161 3.88 6.81 20.47
N GLY A 162 3.56 7.96 19.88
CA GLY A 162 4.04 9.26 20.32
C GLY A 162 5.49 9.57 19.93
N ILE A 163 6.14 8.68 19.20
CA ILE A 163 7.49 8.91 18.70
C ILE A 163 7.40 9.42 17.26
N PHE A 164 7.92 10.61 17.07
CA PHE A 164 7.90 11.31 15.80
C PHE A 164 8.71 10.57 14.74
N TRP A 165 8.05 10.26 13.59
CA TRP A 165 8.64 9.56 12.46
C TRP A 165 9.28 8.21 12.80
N SER A 166 8.62 7.43 13.64
CA SER A 166 9.04 6.07 13.99
C SER A 166 8.44 5.02 13.05
N GLY A 167 9.14 3.91 12.83
CA GLY A 167 8.74 2.80 11.98
C GLY A 167 9.20 2.93 10.53
N TYR A 168 8.53 2.21 9.62
CA TYR A 168 8.78 2.31 8.19
C TYR A 168 7.99 3.49 7.61
N GLU A 169 8.56 4.13 6.61
CA GLU A 169 7.89 5.15 5.84
C GLU A 169 7.67 4.68 4.40
N SER A 170 6.43 4.69 3.95
CA SER A 170 6.12 4.64 2.53
C SER A 170 5.94 6.05 2.00
N GLN A 171 6.89 6.48 1.18
CA GLN A 171 7.03 7.84 0.67
C GLN A 171 5.84 8.32 -0.15
N ILE A 172 5.56 9.63 -0.08
CA ILE A 172 4.65 10.36 -0.96
C ILE A 172 5.41 11.54 -1.53
N ARG A 173 5.91 11.40 -2.76
CA ARG A 173 6.54 12.44 -3.56
C ARG A 173 6.39 12.11 -5.03
N ASN A 174 5.62 12.90 -5.76
CA ASN A 174 5.29 12.60 -7.16
C ASN A 174 6.33 13.14 -8.15
N GLU A 175 7.46 13.64 -7.65
CA GLU A 175 8.56 14.16 -8.44
C GLU A 175 9.34 13.05 -9.12
N HIS A 176 9.75 13.31 -10.37
CA HIS A 176 10.66 12.45 -11.13
C HIS A 176 11.70 13.27 -11.88
N ALA A 177 12.89 12.72 -12.04
CA ALA A 177 13.99 13.39 -12.70
C ALA A 177 13.83 13.38 -14.23
N ALA A 178 14.21 14.50 -14.86
CA ALA A 178 14.30 14.63 -16.32
C ALA A 178 13.04 14.24 -17.11
N GLY A 179 11.86 14.40 -16.54
CA GLY A 179 10.60 14.01 -17.18
C GLY A 179 10.38 12.49 -17.30
N ASP A 180 11.22 11.69 -16.67
CA ASP A 180 11.17 10.23 -16.74
C ASP A 180 10.56 9.63 -15.47
N ALA A 181 9.32 9.17 -15.55
CA ALA A 181 8.62 8.56 -14.43
C ALA A 181 9.33 7.32 -13.83
N ALA A 182 10.25 6.69 -14.54
CA ALA A 182 11.08 5.60 -14.05
C ALA A 182 12.26 6.07 -13.18
N LYS A 183 12.43 7.38 -13.01
CA LYS A 183 13.46 8.02 -12.18
C LYS A 183 12.86 8.81 -11.03
N PRO A 184 12.25 8.15 -10.04
CA PRO A 184 11.65 8.83 -8.90
C PRO A 184 12.70 9.62 -8.11
N VAL A 185 12.33 10.81 -7.66
CA VAL A 185 13.14 11.63 -6.74
C VAL A 185 12.77 11.23 -5.31
N ASP A 186 13.75 11.20 -4.41
CA ASP A 186 13.56 10.96 -2.99
C ASP A 186 12.70 9.71 -2.69
N PHE A 187 13.08 8.57 -3.27
CA PHE A 187 12.39 7.28 -3.23
C PHE A 187 11.02 7.26 -3.95
N GLY A 188 10.39 8.40 -4.20
CA GLY A 188 9.12 8.55 -4.93
C GLY A 188 7.91 7.91 -4.27
N THR A 189 6.72 8.33 -4.71
CA THR A 189 5.45 7.83 -4.16
C THR A 189 5.35 6.31 -4.25
N GLY A 190 5.22 5.69 -3.07
CA GLY A 190 5.18 4.23 -2.89
C GLY A 190 6.53 3.58 -2.60
N GLY A 191 7.64 4.30 -2.67
CA GLY A 191 8.93 3.79 -2.18
C GLY A 191 8.92 3.56 -0.67
N ILE A 192 9.83 2.72 -0.19
CA ILE A 192 10.12 2.56 1.24
C ILE A 192 11.38 3.37 1.53
N TYR A 193 11.20 4.44 2.28
CA TYR A 193 12.23 5.45 2.50
C TYR A 193 13.50 4.83 3.11
N HIS A 194 14.68 5.23 2.63
CA HIS A 194 15.99 4.66 2.95
C HIS A 194 16.16 3.15 2.68
N SER A 195 15.21 2.50 2.00
CA SER A 195 15.29 1.05 1.76
C SER A 195 15.11 0.67 0.29
N GLN A 196 14.00 1.07 -0.33
CA GLN A 196 13.67 0.71 -1.71
C GLN A 196 12.91 1.83 -2.40
N ALA A 197 13.48 2.42 -3.43
CA ALA A 197 12.76 3.38 -4.26
C ALA A 197 11.60 2.71 -5.03
N ALA A 198 10.56 3.48 -5.29
CA ALA A 198 9.52 3.08 -6.21
C ALA A 198 10.11 2.84 -7.61
N ARG A 199 9.61 1.85 -8.34
CA ARG A 199 10.08 1.54 -9.70
C ARG A 199 9.75 2.65 -10.70
N ARG A 200 8.68 3.39 -10.40
CA ARG A 200 8.21 4.51 -11.20
C ARG A 200 7.23 5.36 -10.42
N ILE A 201 7.08 6.61 -10.82
CA ILE A 201 5.99 7.48 -10.40
C ILE A 201 4.75 7.16 -11.24
N VAL A 202 3.61 6.94 -10.57
CA VAL A 202 2.29 6.71 -11.17
C VAL A 202 1.36 7.88 -10.89
N ALA A 203 1.38 8.36 -9.65
CA ALA A 203 0.53 9.46 -9.17
C ALA A 203 0.93 10.83 -9.78
N ARG A 204 -0.04 11.73 -9.83
CA ARG A 204 0.15 13.13 -10.23
C ARG A 204 -0.29 14.07 -9.12
N ASP A 205 0.40 15.20 -8.99
CA ASP A 205 -0.03 16.24 -8.08
C ASP A 205 -1.38 16.82 -8.52
N ASN A 206 -2.15 17.31 -7.56
CA ASN A 206 -3.50 17.85 -7.72
C ASN A 206 -4.57 16.86 -8.21
N GLU A 207 -4.21 15.57 -8.35
CA GLU A 207 -5.13 14.48 -8.65
C GLU A 207 -5.23 13.53 -7.46
N TRP A 208 -6.41 12.95 -7.24
CA TRP A 208 -6.56 11.86 -6.27
C TRP A 208 -5.94 10.58 -6.83
N PHE A 209 -5.15 9.91 -6.02
CA PHE A 209 -4.66 8.57 -6.31
C PHE A 209 -4.85 7.65 -5.11
N THR A 210 -5.03 6.38 -5.38
CA THR A 210 -5.16 5.35 -4.33
C THR A 210 -3.81 4.72 -4.04
N LYS A 211 -3.38 4.75 -2.79
CA LYS A 211 -2.16 4.10 -2.31
C LYS A 211 -2.53 2.90 -1.45
N THR A 212 -2.01 1.72 -1.80
CA THR A 212 -2.21 0.47 -1.07
C THR A 212 -0.87 -0.05 -0.58
N ILE A 213 -0.74 -0.28 0.72
CA ILE A 213 0.45 -0.83 1.38
C ILE A 213 0.07 -2.19 1.95
N VAL A 214 0.81 -3.24 1.59
CA VAL A 214 0.70 -4.56 2.20
C VAL A 214 1.96 -4.81 3.01
N ALA A 215 1.83 -4.93 4.32
CA ALA A 215 2.91 -5.32 5.22
C ALA A 215 2.60 -6.72 5.77
N ALA A 216 3.38 -7.73 5.37
CA ALA A 216 3.22 -9.12 5.78
C ALA A 216 4.57 -9.67 6.24
N GLY A 217 4.74 -9.86 7.55
CA GLY A 217 6.03 -10.21 8.12
C GLY A 217 7.11 -9.22 7.71
N ARG A 218 8.15 -9.70 7.05
CA ARG A 218 9.28 -8.91 6.52
C ARG A 218 9.01 -8.26 5.15
N THR A 219 7.97 -8.68 4.46
CA THR A 219 7.70 -8.21 3.10
C THR A 219 6.76 -7.02 3.11
N ILE A 220 7.16 -5.97 2.41
CA ILE A 220 6.38 -4.75 2.20
C ILE A 220 6.21 -4.57 0.71
N SER A 221 4.96 -4.42 0.28
CA SER A 221 4.62 -4.17 -1.12
C SER A 221 3.69 -2.98 -1.22
N VAL A 222 3.89 -2.14 -2.23
CA VAL A 222 3.09 -0.93 -2.42
C VAL A 222 2.57 -0.85 -3.86
N TRP A 223 1.31 -0.48 -3.96
CA TRP A 223 0.64 -0.15 -5.22
C TRP A 223 0.16 1.29 -5.19
N VAL A 224 0.21 1.94 -6.34
CA VAL A 224 -0.36 3.25 -6.59
C VAL A 224 -1.32 3.10 -7.77
N ASP A 225 -2.59 3.47 -7.57
CA ASP A 225 -3.70 3.24 -8.54
C ASP A 225 -3.74 1.79 -9.07
N GLY A 226 -3.50 0.83 -8.16
CA GLY A 226 -3.45 -0.59 -8.50
C GLY A 226 -2.17 -1.03 -9.23
N VAL A 227 -1.27 -0.13 -9.59
CA VAL A 227 0.01 -0.46 -10.23
C VAL A 227 1.06 -0.80 -9.16
N PRO A 228 1.72 -1.97 -9.20
CA PRO A 228 2.76 -2.34 -8.26
C PRO A 228 4.02 -1.48 -8.47
N VAL A 229 4.37 -0.66 -7.50
CA VAL A 229 5.55 0.23 -7.57
C VAL A 229 6.70 -0.25 -6.69
N THR A 230 6.41 -0.99 -5.62
CA THR A 230 7.44 -1.52 -4.70
C THR A 230 7.09 -2.93 -4.25
N SER A 231 8.10 -3.78 -4.16
CA SER A 231 8.04 -5.07 -3.46
C SER A 231 9.42 -5.32 -2.87
N TRP A 232 9.51 -5.24 -1.54
CA TRP A 232 10.76 -5.32 -0.80
C TRP A 232 10.63 -6.24 0.40
N THR A 233 11.66 -7.03 0.66
CA THR A 233 11.76 -7.89 1.84
C THR A 233 12.91 -7.39 2.72
N ASP A 234 12.59 -7.03 3.96
CA ASP A 234 13.58 -6.57 4.92
C ASP A 234 14.40 -7.76 5.46
N THR A 235 15.64 -7.88 5.00
CA THR A 235 16.57 -8.93 5.39
C THR A 235 17.42 -8.57 6.61
N ARG A 236 17.30 -7.34 7.13
CA ARG A 236 18.06 -6.86 8.28
C ARG A 236 17.72 -7.67 9.56
N PRO A 237 18.56 -7.66 10.59
CA PRO A 237 18.24 -8.29 11.87
C PRO A 237 16.92 -7.74 12.44
N VAL A 238 16.13 -8.62 13.08
CA VAL A 238 14.89 -8.17 13.74
C VAL A 238 15.21 -7.32 14.95
N GLY A 239 14.50 -6.21 15.09
CA GLY A 239 14.67 -5.28 16.21
C GLY A 239 13.54 -4.26 16.27
N LEU A 240 13.76 -3.21 17.01
CA LEU A 240 12.75 -2.19 17.29
C LEU A 240 12.93 -0.91 16.47
N ASP A 241 14.15 -0.63 16.04
CA ASP A 241 14.47 0.63 15.40
C ASP A 241 14.84 0.44 13.91
N VAL A 242 13.88 0.81 13.05
CA VAL A 242 14.08 0.78 11.59
C VAL A 242 15.21 1.70 11.14
N ARG A 243 15.40 2.85 11.82
CA ARG A 243 16.44 3.82 11.50
C ARG A 243 17.83 3.35 11.90
N ALA A 244 17.91 2.51 12.95
CA ALA A 244 19.14 1.83 13.32
C ALA A 244 19.46 0.60 12.45
N GLY A 245 18.77 0.42 11.32
CA GLY A 245 19.02 -0.68 10.40
C GLY A 245 18.42 -2.01 10.85
N GLN A 246 17.31 -1.99 11.57
CA GLN A 246 16.63 -3.20 12.04
C GLN A 246 15.31 -3.43 11.33
N ALA A 247 14.92 -4.70 11.14
CA ALA A 247 13.61 -5.10 10.64
C ALA A 247 12.59 -5.11 11.78
N ARG A 248 11.58 -4.26 11.70
CA ARG A 248 10.52 -4.18 12.72
C ARG A 248 9.31 -4.99 12.30
N LEU A 249 8.96 -5.99 13.10
CA LEU A 249 7.81 -6.87 12.87
C LEU A 249 6.68 -6.64 13.88
N LEU A 250 6.95 -5.94 14.96
CA LEU A 250 5.98 -5.68 16.03
C LEU A 250 4.87 -4.74 15.57
N ARG A 251 3.73 -4.87 16.23
CA ARG A 251 2.60 -3.93 16.08
C ARG A 251 3.05 -2.52 16.42
N GLY A 252 2.55 -1.57 15.64
CA GLY A 252 2.79 -0.16 15.89
C GLY A 252 1.73 0.70 15.20
N THR A 253 1.80 2.01 15.43
CA THR A 253 0.86 2.98 14.88
C THR A 253 1.01 3.12 13.36
N ILE A 254 -0.08 3.56 12.70
CA ILE A 254 -0.07 4.12 11.37
C ILE A 254 -0.04 5.64 11.53
N SER A 255 0.79 6.33 10.76
CA SER A 255 0.86 7.79 10.81
C SER A 255 0.89 8.42 9.42
N LEU A 256 0.19 9.52 9.27
CA LEU A 256 0.28 10.42 8.12
C LEU A 256 1.30 11.51 8.45
N GLN A 257 2.20 11.79 7.53
CA GLN A 257 3.27 12.76 7.75
C GLN A 257 2.90 14.15 7.25
N ALA A 258 3.26 15.15 8.03
CA ALA A 258 3.51 16.51 7.56
C ALA A 258 5.01 16.72 7.58
N HIS A 259 5.66 16.78 6.42
CA HIS A 259 7.12 16.74 6.34
C HIS A 259 7.76 18.09 6.70
N ASP A 260 7.34 19.16 6.07
CA ASP A 260 7.97 20.48 6.16
C ASP A 260 6.94 21.61 5.92
N PRO A 261 7.34 22.89 5.98
CA PRO A 261 6.42 24.02 5.78
C PRO A 261 5.70 24.05 4.42
N THR A 262 6.15 23.27 3.43
CA THR A 262 5.53 23.22 2.10
C THR A 262 4.50 22.09 1.98
N THR A 263 4.36 21.25 2.99
CA THR A 263 3.39 20.16 3.02
C THR A 263 1.97 20.71 2.83
N ASN A 264 1.24 20.14 1.88
CA ASN A 264 -0.18 20.38 1.66
C ASN A 264 -0.78 19.15 0.99
N LEU A 265 -1.52 18.35 1.75
CA LEU A 265 -2.11 17.09 1.29
C LEU A 265 -3.49 16.87 1.86
N ASP A 266 -4.25 16.04 1.15
CA ASP A 266 -5.51 15.48 1.62
C ASP A 266 -5.46 13.96 1.63
N PHE A 267 -6.11 13.35 2.64
CA PHE A 267 -6.26 11.90 2.78
C PHE A 267 -7.72 11.55 3.05
N ARG A 268 -8.27 10.58 2.33
CA ARG A 268 -9.60 10.04 2.59
C ARG A 268 -9.61 8.53 2.40
N ASN A 269 -10.72 7.89 2.74
CA ASN A 269 -10.88 6.43 2.61
C ASN A 269 -9.69 5.66 3.22
N VAL A 270 -9.17 6.16 4.37
CA VAL A 270 -8.05 5.53 5.07
C VAL A 270 -8.57 4.29 5.78
N CYS A 271 -8.37 3.13 5.18
CA CYS A 271 -8.95 1.87 5.64
C CYS A 271 -7.89 0.78 5.76
N ILE A 272 -8.07 -0.15 6.69
CA ILE A 272 -7.12 -1.22 6.98
C ILE A 272 -7.82 -2.57 7.12
N GLY A 273 -7.18 -3.62 6.63
CA GLY A 273 -7.53 -5.01 6.86
C GLY A 273 -6.36 -5.73 7.51
N GLU A 274 -6.59 -6.39 8.65
CA GLU A 274 -5.56 -7.19 9.32
C GLU A 274 -5.25 -8.45 8.51
N LEU A 275 -3.98 -8.82 8.46
CA LEU A 275 -3.51 -10.07 7.88
C LEU A 275 -3.06 -11.02 9.00
N PRO A 276 -3.15 -12.34 8.78
CA PRO A 276 -2.69 -13.36 9.72
C PRO A 276 -1.23 -13.19 10.12
#